data_5227f1c09a5d67d8c706e4ff26545efc
#
_entry.id   5227f1c09a5d67d8c706e4ff26545efc
#
_cell.length_a   1.000
_cell.length_b   1.000
_cell.length_c   1.000
_cell.angle_alpha   90.00
_cell.angle_beta   90.00
_cell.angle_gamma   90.00
#
_symmetry.space_group_name_H-M   'P 1'
#
loop_
_entity.id
_entity.type
_entity.pdbx_description
1 polymer ?
#
loop_
_entity_poly.entity_id
_entity_poly.type
_entity_poly.pdbx_seq_one_letter_code
_entity_poly.pdbx_strand_id
1 'polypeptide(L)'
;MEEEKKAEEREGMRDVRCDKCGKPAVTTFRTYRISLCEACYPRFYEALVRRSIKRHCILRENERVLIAVSGGKDSVALAHVLKKINDFNWSLEMLHINLGTGEYSDRAEKVVKELSEMIEMPLLTVNLADFGFTIKDARMRKRCAACGTAKRYIMNRTARMHGFDVVVTGHTSDDIAAFALKNIVGGNISWILKFKPRAESFAESVVTKARPLFERTEEENRLYVSAENLPLLEDRCPFAPHRDDWKDIVREIERRKTGFTQNFVRGIAKLASEVSSEETVGERGVCGVCSVCGEVSSSDVCAFCKLRARIVRDAGGKMWRRMMP
;
A
#
# COMPACT_ATOMS: atom_id res chain seq x y z
N MET A 1 -25.88 -12.67 -12.77
CA MET A 1 -24.72 -13.13 -13.61
C MET A 1 -23.42 -13.26 -12.81
N GLU A 2 -22.95 -12.26 -12.05
CA GLU A 2 -21.70 -12.37 -11.27
C GLU A 2 -21.88 -13.15 -9.95
N GLU A 3 -23.06 -13.04 -9.33
CA GLU A 3 -23.46 -13.84 -8.17
C GLU A 3 -23.79 -15.28 -8.52
N GLU A 4 -24.39 -15.52 -9.66
CA GLU A 4 -24.68 -16.87 -10.18
C GLU A 4 -23.39 -17.61 -10.50
N LYS A 5 -22.40 -16.97 -11.15
CA LYS A 5 -21.08 -17.57 -11.38
C LYS A 5 -20.33 -17.90 -10.09
N LYS A 6 -20.44 -17.04 -9.07
CA LYS A 6 -19.88 -17.32 -7.74
C LYS A 6 -20.59 -18.46 -7.02
N ALA A 7 -21.90 -18.63 -7.27
CA ALA A 7 -22.66 -19.76 -6.74
C ALA A 7 -22.29 -21.07 -7.43
N GLU A 8 -22.14 -21.08 -8.75
CA GLU A 8 -21.68 -22.25 -9.53
C GLU A 8 -20.23 -22.64 -9.19
N GLU A 9 -19.32 -21.67 -8.99
CA GLU A 9 -17.96 -21.95 -8.53
C GLU A 9 -17.94 -22.55 -7.11
N ARG A 10 -18.85 -22.14 -6.22
CA ARG A 10 -19.01 -22.73 -4.89
C ARG A 10 -19.63 -24.12 -4.91
N GLU A 11 -20.53 -24.42 -5.84
CA GLU A 11 -21.11 -25.76 -6.02
C GLU A 11 -20.07 -26.76 -6.54
N GLY A 12 -19.24 -26.38 -7.50
CA GLY A 12 -18.15 -27.23 -8.00
C GLY A 12 -17.01 -27.47 -6.98
N MET A 13 -16.94 -26.69 -5.89
CA MET A 13 -15.95 -26.84 -4.82
C MET A 13 -16.38 -27.75 -3.67
N ARG A 14 -17.60 -28.26 -3.65
CA ARG A 14 -18.12 -29.08 -2.51
C ARG A 14 -17.34 -30.37 -2.28
N ASP A 15 -16.62 -30.89 -3.27
CA ASP A 15 -15.83 -32.12 -3.19
C ASP A 15 -14.32 -31.88 -2.99
N VAL A 16 -13.84 -30.62 -3.04
CA VAL A 16 -12.42 -30.33 -2.90
C VAL A 16 -12.02 -30.31 -1.43
N ARG A 17 -11.03 -31.13 -1.07
CA ARG A 17 -10.51 -31.24 0.30
C ARG A 17 -9.28 -30.36 0.50
N CYS A 18 -9.14 -29.85 1.72
CA CYS A 18 -7.96 -29.10 2.14
C CYS A 18 -6.76 -30.03 2.19
N ASP A 19 -5.71 -29.69 1.44
CA ASP A 19 -4.46 -30.46 1.36
C ASP A 19 -3.68 -30.52 2.70
N LYS A 20 -4.07 -29.70 3.68
CA LYS A 20 -3.43 -29.64 5.00
C LYS A 20 -4.17 -30.47 6.07
N CYS A 21 -5.49 -30.49 6.06
CA CYS A 21 -6.27 -31.09 7.15
C CYS A 21 -7.45 -31.96 6.71
N GLY A 22 -7.72 -32.10 5.40
CA GLY A 22 -8.79 -32.90 4.84
C GLY A 22 -10.21 -32.32 5.00
N LYS A 23 -10.41 -31.18 5.68
CA LYS A 23 -11.70 -30.49 5.75
C LYS A 23 -12.09 -29.93 4.38
N PRO A 24 -13.38 -29.57 4.15
CA PRO A 24 -13.77 -28.90 2.90
C PRO A 24 -12.91 -27.66 2.64
N ALA A 25 -12.39 -27.55 1.42
CA ALA A 25 -11.61 -26.38 1.02
C ALA A 25 -12.55 -25.21 0.67
N VAL A 26 -12.11 -23.97 0.99
CA VAL A 26 -12.82 -22.74 0.61
C VAL A 26 -12.23 -22.12 -0.65
N THR A 27 -11.02 -22.49 -1.02
CA THR A 27 -10.35 -21.99 -2.23
C THR A 27 -9.27 -22.95 -2.73
N THR A 28 -9.05 -22.92 -4.04
CA THR A 28 -7.92 -23.59 -4.71
C THR A 28 -7.01 -22.56 -5.34
N PHE A 29 -5.80 -22.47 -4.83
CA PHE A 29 -4.78 -21.57 -5.37
C PHE A 29 -4.03 -22.27 -6.52
N ARG A 30 -4.46 -22.02 -7.76
CA ARG A 30 -3.86 -22.62 -8.95
C ARG A 30 -2.37 -22.34 -9.08
N THR A 31 -1.93 -21.13 -8.71
CA THR A 31 -0.52 -20.71 -8.72
C THR A 31 0.36 -21.57 -7.81
N TYR A 32 -0.19 -22.05 -6.69
CA TYR A 32 0.54 -22.88 -5.71
C TYR A 32 0.15 -24.37 -5.80
N ARG A 33 -0.86 -24.71 -6.62
CA ARG A 33 -1.41 -26.06 -6.73
C ARG A 33 -1.83 -26.62 -5.37
N ILE A 34 -2.54 -25.82 -4.57
CA ILE A 34 -2.98 -26.18 -3.22
C ILE A 34 -4.40 -25.74 -2.97
N SER A 35 -5.20 -26.59 -2.35
CA SER A 35 -6.54 -26.30 -1.89
C SER A 35 -6.57 -26.16 -0.38
N LEU A 36 -7.18 -25.12 0.17
CA LEU A 36 -7.13 -24.82 1.60
C LEU A 36 -8.52 -24.51 2.14
N CYS A 37 -8.78 -24.96 3.39
CA CYS A 37 -9.91 -24.51 4.18
C CYS A 37 -9.60 -23.17 4.86
N GLU A 38 -10.63 -22.50 5.36
CA GLU A 38 -10.55 -21.22 6.05
C GLU A 38 -9.53 -21.24 7.21
N ALA A 39 -9.52 -22.28 8.02
CA ALA A 39 -8.61 -22.41 9.16
C ALA A 39 -7.14 -22.66 8.78
N CYS A 40 -6.84 -23.26 7.62
CA CYS A 40 -5.47 -23.51 7.18
C CYS A 40 -4.89 -22.40 6.33
N TYR A 41 -5.74 -21.59 5.72
CA TYR A 41 -5.31 -20.53 4.82
C TYR A 41 -4.46 -19.43 5.49
N PRO A 42 -4.82 -18.89 6.68
CA PRO A 42 -4.03 -17.84 7.32
C PRO A 42 -2.56 -18.20 7.51
N ARG A 43 -2.28 -19.38 8.05
CA ARG A 43 -0.90 -19.86 8.24
C ARG A 43 -0.13 -20.01 6.93
N PHE A 44 -0.82 -20.42 5.86
CA PHE A 44 -0.20 -20.50 4.53
C PHE A 44 0.12 -19.10 3.99
N TYR A 45 -0.82 -18.16 4.10
CA TYR A 45 -0.63 -16.78 3.69
C TYR A 45 0.54 -16.11 4.45
N GLU A 46 0.58 -16.24 5.77
CA GLU A 46 1.66 -15.75 6.63
C GLU A 46 3.02 -16.31 6.20
N ALA A 47 3.09 -17.60 5.91
CA ALA A 47 4.33 -18.24 5.43
C ALA A 47 4.77 -17.68 4.06
N LEU A 48 3.82 -17.35 3.18
CA LEU A 48 4.13 -16.73 1.89
C LEU A 48 4.65 -15.29 2.05
N VAL A 49 4.05 -14.49 2.94
CA VAL A 49 4.52 -13.13 3.23
C VAL A 49 5.91 -13.17 3.86
N ARG A 50 6.14 -14.02 4.87
CA ARG A 50 7.45 -14.23 5.49
C ARG A 50 8.52 -14.64 4.47
N ARG A 51 8.18 -15.53 3.54
CA ARG A 51 9.08 -15.95 2.45
C ARG A 51 9.42 -14.80 1.51
N SER A 52 8.45 -13.98 1.16
CA SER A 52 8.65 -12.79 0.31
C SER A 52 9.56 -11.77 1.01
N ILE A 53 9.32 -11.48 2.29
CA ILE A 53 10.16 -10.58 3.10
C ILE A 53 11.61 -11.05 3.13
N LYS A 54 11.85 -12.35 3.39
CA LYS A 54 13.21 -12.93 3.41
C LYS A 54 13.87 -12.90 2.02
N ARG A 55 13.14 -13.33 0.99
CA ARG A 55 13.66 -13.41 -0.40
C ARG A 55 14.15 -12.05 -0.93
N HIS A 56 13.40 -11.01 -0.66
CA HIS A 56 13.64 -9.67 -1.21
C HIS A 56 14.27 -8.71 -0.18
N CYS A 57 14.66 -9.21 1.00
CA CYS A 57 15.16 -8.37 2.10
C CYS A 57 14.28 -7.14 2.34
N ILE A 58 12.94 -7.34 2.35
CA ILE A 58 11.96 -6.24 2.39
C ILE A 58 12.02 -5.50 3.71
N LEU A 59 12.15 -6.22 4.81
CA LEU A 59 12.36 -5.70 6.16
C LEU A 59 13.57 -6.40 6.79
N ARG A 60 14.32 -5.65 7.60
CA ARG A 60 15.48 -6.14 8.34
C ARG A 60 15.12 -6.39 9.80
N GLU A 61 15.91 -7.17 10.48
CA GLU A 61 15.74 -7.41 11.92
C GLU A 61 15.89 -6.11 12.72
N ASN A 62 15.13 -6.01 13.82
CA ASN A 62 15.15 -4.89 14.76
C ASN A 62 14.74 -3.52 14.18
N GLU A 63 14.14 -3.45 12.99
CA GLU A 63 13.68 -2.19 12.42
C GLU A 63 12.45 -1.64 13.17
N ARG A 64 12.40 -0.32 13.30
CA ARG A 64 11.21 0.43 13.69
C ARG A 64 10.35 0.67 12.43
N VAL A 65 9.20 0.01 12.36
CA VAL A 65 8.36 -0.07 11.16
C VAL A 65 7.09 0.73 11.34
N LEU A 66 6.88 1.74 10.51
CA LEU A 66 5.63 2.49 10.44
C LEU A 66 4.73 1.90 9.34
N ILE A 67 3.56 1.38 9.71
CA ILE A 67 2.62 0.71 8.82
C ILE A 67 1.53 1.69 8.40
N ALA A 68 1.48 2.07 7.12
CA ALA A 68 0.43 2.94 6.61
C ALA A 68 -0.90 2.16 6.45
N VAL A 69 -1.91 2.50 7.27
CA VAL A 69 -3.20 1.79 7.31
C VAL A 69 -4.34 2.73 6.90
N SER A 70 -5.08 2.33 5.87
CA SER A 70 -6.19 3.12 5.31
C SER A 70 -7.58 2.55 5.67
N GLY A 71 -7.65 1.42 6.37
CA GLY A 71 -8.88 0.68 6.65
C GLY A 71 -9.33 -0.28 5.54
N GLY A 72 -8.75 -0.19 4.35
CA GLY A 72 -9.03 -1.13 3.26
C GLY A 72 -8.28 -2.47 3.42
N LYS A 73 -8.80 -3.54 2.79
CA LYS A 73 -8.37 -4.93 2.92
C LYS A 73 -6.84 -5.14 2.89
N ASP A 74 -6.14 -4.46 1.97
CA ASP A 74 -4.70 -4.69 1.77
C ASP A 74 -3.87 -4.11 2.92
N SER A 75 -4.27 -2.94 3.45
CA SER A 75 -3.60 -2.31 4.58
C SER A 75 -3.92 -2.99 5.91
N VAL A 76 -5.13 -3.52 6.06
CA VAL A 76 -5.57 -4.31 7.22
C VAL A 76 -4.82 -5.65 7.23
N ALA A 77 -4.79 -6.37 6.11
CA ALA A 77 -4.01 -7.61 5.97
C ALA A 77 -2.52 -7.38 6.28
N LEU A 78 -1.94 -6.27 5.79
CA LEU A 78 -0.55 -5.91 6.04
C LEU A 78 -0.27 -5.74 7.55
N ALA A 79 -1.07 -4.93 8.25
CA ALA A 79 -0.86 -4.68 9.67
C ALA A 79 -0.96 -5.98 10.50
N HIS A 80 -2.01 -6.76 10.25
CA HIS A 80 -2.24 -8.01 10.97
C HIS A 80 -1.13 -9.05 10.69
N VAL A 81 -0.79 -9.29 9.41
CA VAL A 81 0.21 -10.30 9.07
C VAL A 81 1.60 -9.94 9.62
N LEU A 82 2.00 -8.66 9.60
CA LEU A 82 3.28 -8.26 10.18
C LEU A 82 3.31 -8.47 11.69
N LYS A 83 2.21 -8.24 12.41
CA LYS A 83 2.10 -8.56 13.84
C LYS A 83 2.25 -10.06 14.08
N LYS A 84 1.59 -10.91 13.27
CA LYS A 84 1.60 -12.39 13.40
C LYS A 84 2.97 -13.01 13.10
N ILE A 85 3.73 -12.46 12.16
CA ILE A 85 5.03 -13.02 11.73
C ILE A 85 6.23 -12.28 12.32
N ASN A 86 6.05 -11.53 13.41
CA ASN A 86 7.10 -10.71 14.02
C ASN A 86 8.12 -11.53 14.82
N ASP A 87 8.73 -12.50 14.18
CA ASP A 87 9.92 -13.24 14.67
C ASP A 87 11.22 -12.47 14.38
N PHE A 88 11.13 -11.30 13.78
CA PHE A 88 12.28 -10.47 13.40
C PHE A 88 12.52 -9.30 14.37
N ASN A 89 11.82 -9.28 15.48
CA ASN A 89 11.92 -8.25 16.52
C ASN A 89 11.67 -6.82 16.00
N TRP A 90 10.67 -6.66 15.11
CA TRP A 90 10.27 -5.31 14.64
C TRP A 90 9.51 -4.56 15.74
N SER A 91 9.81 -3.26 15.87
CA SER A 91 8.93 -2.33 16.58
C SER A 91 7.87 -1.81 15.61
N LEU A 92 6.64 -2.30 15.74
CA LEU A 92 5.54 -2.03 14.82
C LEU A 92 4.61 -0.93 15.36
N GLU A 93 4.30 0.06 14.53
CA GLU A 93 3.30 1.08 14.82
C GLU A 93 2.51 1.42 13.56
N MET A 94 1.20 1.65 13.70
CA MET A 94 0.32 2.02 12.60
C MET A 94 0.25 3.53 12.41
N LEU A 95 0.14 3.96 11.15
CA LEU A 95 -0.18 5.34 10.77
C LEU A 95 -1.49 5.37 9.98
N HIS A 96 -2.49 6.06 10.51
CA HIS A 96 -3.67 6.45 9.76
C HIS A 96 -3.61 7.92 9.36
N ILE A 97 -3.98 8.23 8.11
CA ILE A 97 -4.05 9.60 7.61
C ILE A 97 -5.51 9.90 7.26
N ASN A 98 -6.16 10.70 8.10
CA ASN A 98 -7.48 11.21 7.81
C ASN A 98 -7.38 12.34 6.78
N LEU A 99 -7.91 12.07 5.58
CA LEU A 99 -7.78 12.96 4.41
C LEU A 99 -8.92 13.99 4.30
N GLY A 100 -9.89 13.93 5.20
CA GLY A 100 -11.04 14.83 5.19
C GLY A 100 -11.95 14.62 3.98
N THR A 101 -12.21 13.37 3.60
CA THR A 101 -13.16 13.04 2.50
C THR A 101 -14.60 12.91 3.00
N GLY A 102 -14.90 13.31 4.25
CA GLY A 102 -16.16 13.20 4.93
C GLY A 102 -16.38 11.83 5.56
N GLU A 103 -17.62 11.36 5.64
CA GLU A 103 -18.01 10.11 6.29
C GLU A 103 -17.12 8.91 5.93
N TYR A 104 -16.61 8.87 4.70
CA TYR A 104 -15.65 7.83 4.30
C TYR A 104 -14.38 7.87 5.15
N SER A 105 -13.80 9.07 5.38
CA SER A 105 -12.61 9.21 6.24
C SER A 105 -12.92 8.87 7.69
N ASP A 106 -14.11 9.25 8.17
CA ASP A 106 -14.50 9.00 9.57
C ASP A 106 -14.70 7.50 9.82
N ARG A 107 -15.35 6.80 8.87
CA ARG A 107 -15.49 5.33 8.91
C ARG A 107 -14.14 4.62 8.79
N ALA A 108 -13.26 5.11 7.90
CA ALA A 108 -11.91 4.55 7.76
C ALA A 108 -11.12 4.64 9.07
N GLU A 109 -11.18 5.79 9.74
CA GLU A 109 -10.51 6.01 11.02
C GLU A 109 -11.07 5.09 12.12
N LYS A 110 -12.39 4.90 12.16
CA LYS A 110 -13.04 3.99 13.11
C LYS A 110 -12.56 2.54 12.92
N VAL A 111 -12.54 2.06 11.68
CA VAL A 111 -12.06 0.70 11.35
C VAL A 111 -10.58 0.53 11.76
N VAL A 112 -9.75 1.54 11.52
CA VAL A 112 -8.32 1.46 11.88
C VAL A 112 -8.11 1.48 13.40
N LYS A 113 -8.91 2.23 14.15
CA LYS A 113 -8.90 2.20 15.62
C LYS A 113 -9.29 0.83 16.15
N GLU A 114 -10.39 0.27 15.65
CA GLU A 114 -10.84 -1.09 16.00
C GLU A 114 -9.76 -2.14 15.69
N LEU A 115 -9.11 -2.05 14.54
CA LEU A 115 -7.98 -2.93 14.20
C LEU A 115 -6.82 -2.75 15.20
N SER A 116 -6.47 -1.50 15.54
CA SER A 116 -5.39 -1.19 16.50
C SER A 116 -5.63 -1.84 17.85
N GLU A 117 -6.84 -1.73 18.37
CA GLU A 117 -7.27 -2.35 19.64
C GLU A 117 -7.23 -3.88 19.54
N MET A 118 -7.80 -4.44 18.46
CA MET A 118 -7.88 -5.89 18.23
C MET A 118 -6.51 -6.58 18.19
N ILE A 119 -5.51 -5.94 17.52
CA ILE A 119 -4.17 -6.51 17.37
C ILE A 119 -3.16 -5.95 18.36
N GLU A 120 -3.58 -5.12 19.31
CA GLU A 120 -2.73 -4.48 20.32
C GLU A 120 -1.48 -3.84 19.66
N MET A 121 -1.70 -2.97 18.66
CA MET A 121 -0.63 -2.26 17.95
C MET A 121 -0.85 -0.75 18.06
N PRO A 122 0.17 0.04 18.52
CA PRO A 122 0.06 1.49 18.61
C PRO A 122 -0.37 2.14 17.32
N LEU A 123 -1.18 3.21 17.40
CA LEU A 123 -1.73 3.93 16.26
C LEU A 123 -1.42 5.43 16.35
N LEU A 124 -0.75 5.95 15.33
CA LEU A 124 -0.65 7.39 15.07
C LEU A 124 -1.75 7.81 14.09
N THR A 125 -2.51 8.82 14.42
CA THR A 125 -3.48 9.43 13.52
C THR A 125 -3.05 10.84 13.17
N VAL A 126 -3.01 11.16 11.87
CA VAL A 126 -2.68 12.48 11.34
C VAL A 126 -3.85 12.99 10.50
N ASN A 127 -4.35 14.17 10.82
CA ASN A 127 -5.42 14.81 10.08
C ASN A 127 -4.86 15.77 9.04
N LEU A 128 -5.26 15.62 7.76
CA LEU A 128 -4.85 16.55 6.71
C LEU A 128 -5.38 17.96 6.95
N ALA A 129 -6.49 18.09 7.67
CA ALA A 129 -7.06 19.37 8.09
C ALA A 129 -6.09 20.20 8.93
N ASP A 130 -5.21 19.58 9.73
CA ASP A 130 -4.19 20.26 10.54
C ASP A 130 -3.17 21.01 9.68
N PHE A 131 -3.06 20.65 8.40
CA PHE A 131 -2.24 21.35 7.41
C PHE A 131 -3.02 22.46 6.67
N GLY A 132 -4.25 22.76 7.10
CA GLY A 132 -5.08 23.86 6.60
C GLY A 132 -5.88 23.54 5.33
N PHE A 133 -6.02 22.28 4.95
CA PHE A 133 -6.90 21.85 3.83
C PHE A 133 -7.27 20.36 3.95
N THR A 134 -8.28 19.97 3.19
CA THR A 134 -8.70 18.57 3.03
C THR A 134 -8.70 18.17 1.56
N ILE A 135 -8.86 16.87 1.27
CA ILE A 135 -8.96 16.42 -0.14
C ILE A 135 -10.27 16.87 -0.80
N LYS A 136 -11.32 17.17 -0.03
CA LYS A 136 -12.55 17.78 -0.57
C LYS A 136 -12.28 19.13 -1.23
N ASP A 137 -11.34 19.91 -0.69
CA ASP A 137 -11.00 21.25 -1.14
C ASP A 137 -10.21 21.24 -2.47
N ALA A 138 -9.63 20.09 -2.83
CA ALA A 138 -8.91 19.94 -4.09
C ALA A 138 -9.89 19.88 -5.29
N ARG A 139 -9.46 20.45 -6.43
CA ARG A 139 -10.24 20.39 -7.69
C ARG A 139 -10.55 18.94 -8.06
N MET A 140 -11.80 18.66 -8.42
CA MET A 140 -12.34 17.31 -8.64
C MET A 140 -11.43 16.40 -9.49
N ARG A 141 -10.98 16.86 -10.66
CA ARG A 141 -10.11 16.11 -11.58
C ARG A 141 -8.70 15.84 -11.04
N LYS A 142 -8.29 16.46 -9.92
CA LYS A 142 -6.94 16.35 -9.34
C LYS A 142 -6.94 15.76 -7.94
N ARG A 143 -8.08 15.34 -7.41
CA ARG A 143 -8.19 14.82 -6.03
C ARG A 143 -7.30 13.61 -5.75
N CYS A 144 -7.25 12.63 -6.65
CA CYS A 144 -6.39 11.46 -6.48
C CYS A 144 -4.88 11.83 -6.48
N ALA A 145 -4.47 12.75 -7.36
CA ALA A 145 -3.09 13.23 -7.39
C ALA A 145 -2.73 14.02 -6.11
N ALA A 146 -3.67 14.88 -5.63
CA ALA A 146 -3.53 15.61 -4.37
C ALA A 146 -3.42 14.65 -3.17
N CYS A 147 -4.31 13.66 -3.11
CA CYS A 147 -4.31 12.61 -2.11
C CYS A 147 -2.97 11.86 -2.07
N GLY A 148 -2.47 11.41 -3.22
CA GLY A 148 -1.18 10.74 -3.32
C GLY A 148 0.00 11.62 -2.87
N THR A 149 -0.04 12.93 -3.17
CA THR A 149 0.98 13.89 -2.73
C THR A 149 0.94 14.09 -1.22
N ALA A 150 -0.25 14.29 -0.64
CA ALA A 150 -0.43 14.45 0.80
C ALA A 150 0.01 13.20 1.57
N LYS A 151 -0.43 12.01 1.16
CA LYS A 151 -0.03 10.75 1.79
C LYS A 151 1.50 10.56 1.81
N ARG A 152 2.17 10.75 0.67
CA ARG A 152 3.64 10.59 0.60
C ARG A 152 4.37 11.56 1.51
N TYR A 153 3.93 12.81 1.57
CA TYR A 153 4.51 13.82 2.45
C TYR A 153 4.31 13.46 3.91
N ILE A 154 3.06 13.18 4.34
CA ILE A 154 2.74 12.89 5.74
C ILE A 154 3.46 11.61 6.19
N MET A 155 3.43 10.54 5.41
CA MET A 155 4.15 9.29 5.75
C MET A 155 5.64 9.53 5.98
N ASN A 156 6.32 10.26 5.06
CA ASN A 156 7.75 10.53 5.21
C ASN A 156 8.04 11.41 6.43
N ARG A 157 7.28 12.49 6.58
CA ARG A 157 7.43 13.43 7.70
C ARG A 157 7.21 12.75 9.05
N THR A 158 6.09 12.03 9.21
CA THR A 158 5.77 11.31 10.45
C THR A 158 6.83 10.27 10.78
N ALA A 159 7.23 9.46 9.82
CA ALA A 159 8.25 8.45 10.05
C ALA A 159 9.59 9.05 10.49
N ARG A 160 10.03 10.11 9.83
CA ARG A 160 11.25 10.83 10.18
C ARG A 160 11.17 11.46 11.58
N MET A 161 10.07 12.16 11.88
CA MET A 161 9.90 12.84 13.18
C MET A 161 9.85 11.90 14.37
N HIS A 162 9.33 10.69 14.17
CA HIS A 162 9.23 9.65 15.22
C HIS A 162 10.38 8.64 15.17
N GLY A 163 11.37 8.81 14.28
CA GLY A 163 12.56 7.97 14.18
C GLY A 163 12.28 6.55 13.71
N PHE A 164 11.35 6.35 12.77
CA PHE A 164 11.13 5.06 12.12
C PHE A 164 12.15 4.83 11.01
N ASP A 165 12.63 3.59 10.90
CA ASP A 165 13.60 3.19 9.88
C ASP A 165 12.95 2.98 8.52
N VAL A 166 11.70 2.51 8.51
CA VAL A 166 10.98 2.14 7.30
C VAL A 166 9.49 2.42 7.39
N VAL A 167 8.91 2.88 6.28
CA VAL A 167 7.46 2.97 6.08
C VAL A 167 7.02 1.84 5.18
N VAL A 168 6.05 1.03 5.63
CA VAL A 168 5.46 -0.03 4.80
C VAL A 168 4.07 0.31 4.32
N THR A 169 3.76 -0.15 3.11
CA THR A 169 2.47 0.09 2.46
C THR A 169 1.89 -1.20 1.89
N GLY A 170 0.57 -1.33 1.88
CA GLY A 170 -0.16 -2.50 1.40
C GLY A 170 -0.28 -2.61 -0.12
N HIS A 171 0.74 -2.19 -0.90
CA HIS A 171 0.73 -2.39 -2.34
C HIS A 171 0.87 -3.88 -2.67
N THR A 172 -0.02 -4.35 -3.53
CA THR A 172 -0.13 -5.74 -3.97
C THR A 172 0.58 -5.99 -5.29
N SER A 173 0.70 -7.26 -5.69
CA SER A 173 1.18 -7.62 -7.02
C SER A 173 0.29 -7.05 -8.13
N ASP A 174 -1.03 -6.96 -7.92
CA ASP A 174 -1.97 -6.35 -8.86
C ASP A 174 -1.67 -4.86 -9.09
N ASP A 175 -1.42 -4.11 -8.00
CA ASP A 175 -1.07 -2.69 -8.07
C ASP A 175 0.23 -2.48 -8.85
N ILE A 176 1.23 -3.30 -8.57
CA ILE A 176 2.56 -3.17 -9.15
C ILE A 176 2.54 -3.57 -10.62
N ALA A 177 1.84 -4.66 -10.96
CA ALA A 177 1.71 -5.11 -12.34
C ALA A 177 0.94 -4.09 -13.19
N ALA A 178 -0.18 -3.57 -12.70
CA ALA A 178 -0.96 -2.53 -13.37
C ALA A 178 -0.13 -1.25 -13.57
N PHE A 179 0.60 -0.82 -12.54
CA PHE A 179 1.48 0.33 -12.61
C PHE A 179 2.62 0.12 -13.62
N ALA A 180 3.26 -1.05 -13.60
CA ALA A 180 4.35 -1.37 -14.51
C ALA A 180 3.88 -1.38 -15.98
N LEU A 181 2.79 -2.09 -16.29
CA LEU A 181 2.22 -2.13 -17.64
C LEU A 181 1.85 -0.74 -18.14
N LYS A 182 1.16 0.05 -17.32
CA LYS A 182 0.82 1.44 -17.65
C LYS A 182 2.05 2.27 -18.01
N ASN A 183 3.13 2.14 -17.26
CA ASN A 183 4.34 2.93 -17.49
C ASN A 183 5.19 2.40 -18.65
N ILE A 184 5.20 1.08 -18.90
CA ILE A 184 5.82 0.49 -20.09
C ILE A 184 5.14 1.05 -21.35
N VAL A 185 3.81 0.96 -21.43
CA VAL A 185 3.05 1.47 -22.57
C VAL A 185 3.20 2.98 -22.72
N GLY A 186 3.32 3.72 -21.62
CA GLY A 186 3.54 5.18 -21.62
C GLY A 186 4.99 5.62 -21.84
N GLY A 187 5.94 4.70 -22.02
CA GLY A 187 7.37 5.02 -22.18
C GLY A 187 8.07 5.54 -20.92
N ASN A 188 7.45 5.41 -19.74
CA ASN A 188 7.96 5.95 -18.49
C ASN A 188 8.75 4.90 -17.69
N ILE A 189 9.77 4.31 -18.28
CA ILE A 189 10.52 3.16 -17.72
C ILE A 189 11.14 3.50 -16.35
N SER A 190 11.70 4.70 -16.18
CA SER A 190 12.32 5.13 -14.92
C SER A 190 11.38 5.09 -13.70
N TRP A 191 10.06 5.17 -13.91
CA TRP A 191 9.08 5.06 -12.84
C TRP A 191 8.92 3.62 -12.35
N ILE A 192 9.10 2.64 -13.23
CA ILE A 192 8.98 1.20 -12.91
C ILE A 192 10.07 0.82 -11.91
N LEU A 193 11.27 1.33 -12.12
CA LEU A 193 12.45 1.06 -11.28
C LEU A 193 12.29 1.56 -9.83
N LYS A 194 11.35 2.48 -9.58
CA LYS A 194 11.02 2.99 -8.24
C LYS A 194 10.10 2.06 -7.43
N PHE A 195 9.47 1.08 -8.09
CA PHE A 195 8.55 0.13 -7.45
C PHE A 195 9.26 -1.16 -7.01
N LYS A 196 10.38 -1.02 -6.31
CA LYS A 196 11.10 -2.14 -5.68
C LYS A 196 10.35 -2.65 -4.45
N PRO A 197 10.54 -3.94 -4.07
CA PRO A 197 10.03 -4.46 -2.79
C PRO A 197 10.51 -3.63 -1.60
N ARG A 198 11.78 -3.19 -1.63
CA ARG A 198 12.37 -2.23 -0.70
C ARG A 198 13.07 -1.13 -1.50
N ALA A 199 12.68 0.10 -1.27
CA ALA A 199 13.31 1.30 -1.81
C ALA A 199 14.04 2.00 -0.66
N GLU A 200 15.37 1.85 -0.64
CA GLU A 200 16.23 2.44 0.38
C GLU A 200 16.17 3.98 0.36
N SER A 201 16.41 4.56 1.51
CA SER A 201 16.66 5.99 1.64
C SER A 201 17.84 6.41 0.77
N PHE A 202 17.70 7.52 0.09
CA PHE A 202 18.78 8.14 -0.69
C PHE A 202 19.28 9.46 -0.06
N ALA A 203 18.71 9.88 1.06
CA ALA A 203 19.10 11.05 1.84
C ALA A 203 18.60 10.90 3.28
N GLU A 204 19.24 11.52 4.26
CA GLU A 204 18.87 11.45 5.68
C GLU A 204 17.42 11.84 5.96
N SER A 205 16.87 12.75 5.16
CA SER A 205 15.49 13.24 5.29
C SER A 205 14.45 12.40 4.53
N VAL A 206 14.85 11.27 3.91
CA VAL A 206 13.93 10.33 3.23
C VAL A 206 13.96 9.00 3.93
N VAL A 207 12.81 8.56 4.42
CA VAL A 207 12.68 7.25 5.07
C VAL A 207 12.54 6.14 4.03
N THR A 208 13.18 5.01 4.27
CA THR A 208 13.05 3.79 3.45
C THR A 208 11.58 3.40 3.30
N LYS A 209 11.20 2.92 2.13
CA LYS A 209 9.84 2.45 1.83
C LYS A 209 9.86 1.00 1.43
N ALA A 210 8.96 0.20 2.03
CA ALA A 210 8.90 -1.22 1.75
C ALA A 210 7.47 -1.70 1.47
N ARG A 211 7.34 -2.83 0.78
CA ARG A 211 6.08 -3.40 0.31
C ARG A 211 6.04 -4.90 0.62
N PRO A 212 5.70 -5.26 1.87
CA PRO A 212 5.69 -6.67 2.29
C PRO A 212 4.71 -7.55 1.50
N LEU A 213 3.62 -6.97 0.99
CA LEU A 213 2.62 -7.67 0.17
C LEU A 213 2.94 -7.67 -1.33
N PHE A 214 4.16 -7.36 -1.70
CA PHE A 214 4.64 -7.22 -3.07
C PHE A 214 4.31 -8.42 -3.99
N GLU A 215 4.32 -9.63 -3.47
CA GLU A 215 3.96 -10.85 -4.20
C GLU A 215 2.54 -11.35 -3.90
N ARG A 216 1.75 -10.61 -3.10
CA ARG A 216 0.37 -11.01 -2.73
C ARG A 216 -0.64 -10.32 -3.62
N THR A 217 -1.66 -11.07 -4.01
CA THR A 217 -2.78 -10.53 -4.80
C THR A 217 -3.82 -9.88 -3.89
N GLU A 218 -4.66 -9.01 -4.46
CA GLU A 218 -5.80 -8.43 -3.77
C GLU A 218 -6.78 -9.50 -3.28
N GLU A 219 -6.93 -10.60 -4.02
CA GLU A 219 -7.82 -11.70 -3.65
C GLU A 219 -7.25 -12.49 -2.47
N GLU A 220 -5.95 -12.77 -2.46
CA GLU A 220 -5.29 -13.40 -1.31
C GLU A 220 -5.46 -12.56 -0.04
N ASN A 221 -5.34 -11.24 -0.14
CA ASN A 221 -5.55 -10.34 1.00
C ASN A 221 -7.00 -10.35 1.48
N ARG A 222 -7.97 -10.35 0.55
CA ARG A 222 -9.40 -10.43 0.88
C ARG A 222 -9.74 -11.70 1.65
N LEU A 223 -9.26 -12.83 1.17
CA LEU A 223 -9.46 -14.13 1.84
C LEU A 223 -8.80 -14.16 3.24
N TYR A 224 -7.63 -13.55 3.39
CA TYR A 224 -6.94 -13.48 4.68
C TYR A 224 -7.71 -12.64 5.68
N VAL A 225 -8.17 -11.44 5.28
CA VAL A 225 -8.97 -10.55 6.13
C VAL A 225 -10.27 -11.24 6.56
N SER A 226 -10.93 -11.94 5.64
CA SER A 226 -12.16 -12.71 5.93
C SER A 226 -11.88 -13.86 6.89
N ALA A 227 -10.86 -14.67 6.66
CA ALA A 227 -10.53 -15.84 7.48
C ALA A 227 -10.10 -15.48 8.92
N GLU A 228 -9.50 -14.31 9.10
CA GLU A 228 -9.10 -13.77 10.41
C GLU A 228 -10.17 -12.86 11.04
N ASN A 229 -11.34 -12.69 10.39
CA ASN A 229 -12.45 -11.83 10.83
C ASN A 229 -12.00 -10.41 11.20
N LEU A 230 -11.14 -9.81 10.38
CA LEU A 230 -10.57 -8.48 10.65
C LEU A 230 -11.56 -7.36 10.29
N PRO A 231 -11.57 -6.24 11.04
CA PRO A 231 -12.39 -5.09 10.70
C PRO A 231 -11.99 -4.52 9.34
N LEU A 232 -12.96 -4.17 8.51
CA LEU A 232 -12.75 -3.78 7.13
C LEU A 232 -13.66 -2.63 6.71
N LEU A 233 -13.09 -1.63 6.04
CA LEU A 233 -13.85 -0.65 5.29
C LEU A 233 -14.15 -1.20 3.89
N GLU A 234 -15.39 -1.62 3.67
CA GLU A 234 -15.84 -2.17 2.38
C GLU A 234 -16.08 -1.09 1.33
N ASP A 235 -16.41 0.11 1.79
CA ASP A 235 -16.71 1.24 0.93
C ASP A 235 -15.54 1.67 0.05
N ARG A 236 -15.84 2.06 -1.16
CA ARG A 236 -14.87 2.72 -2.04
C ARG A 236 -14.78 4.20 -1.73
N CYS A 237 -13.57 4.75 -1.84
CA CYS A 237 -13.37 6.18 -1.75
C CYS A 237 -14.29 6.91 -2.77
N PRO A 238 -15.08 7.93 -2.35
CA PRO A 238 -16.03 8.62 -3.23
C PRO A 238 -15.36 9.39 -4.38
N PHE A 239 -14.02 9.54 -4.31
CA PHE A 239 -13.22 10.23 -5.32
C PHE A 239 -12.39 9.26 -6.18
N ALA A 240 -12.44 7.97 -5.89
CA ALA A 240 -11.75 6.97 -6.70
C ALA A 240 -12.40 6.85 -8.09
N PRO A 241 -11.62 6.62 -9.16
CA PRO A 241 -12.18 6.34 -10.47
C PRO A 241 -13.05 5.08 -10.41
N HIS A 242 -14.13 5.05 -11.19
CA HIS A 242 -15.08 3.93 -11.19
C HIS A 242 -14.42 2.62 -11.64
N ARG A 243 -13.46 2.68 -12.56
CA ARG A 243 -12.72 1.52 -13.11
C ARG A 243 -11.23 1.78 -13.07
N ASP A 244 -10.46 0.72 -12.89
CA ASP A 244 -9.02 0.69 -13.12
C ASP A 244 -8.74 -0.29 -14.27
N ASP A 245 -8.80 0.21 -15.49
CA ASP A 245 -8.67 -0.59 -16.70
C ASP A 245 -7.35 -1.39 -16.72
N TRP A 246 -6.28 -0.87 -16.10
CA TRP A 246 -5.00 -1.58 -16.04
C TRP A 246 -5.05 -2.79 -15.09
N LYS A 247 -5.75 -2.68 -13.98
CA LYS A 247 -5.98 -3.83 -13.09
C LYS A 247 -6.88 -4.87 -13.75
N ASP A 248 -7.89 -4.45 -14.49
CA ASP A 248 -8.77 -5.36 -15.23
C ASP A 248 -7.99 -6.12 -16.31
N ILE A 249 -7.06 -5.46 -17.01
CA ILE A 249 -6.14 -6.12 -17.97
C ILE A 249 -5.26 -7.15 -17.25
N VAL A 250 -4.65 -6.80 -16.11
CA VAL A 250 -3.81 -7.71 -15.31
C VAL A 250 -4.61 -8.95 -14.89
N ARG A 251 -5.83 -8.78 -14.39
CA ARG A 251 -6.71 -9.88 -13.99
C ARG A 251 -7.07 -10.78 -15.17
N GLU A 252 -7.34 -10.21 -16.35
CA GLU A 252 -7.64 -10.99 -17.54
C GLU A 252 -6.42 -11.81 -17.99
N ILE A 253 -5.21 -11.25 -17.93
CA ILE A 253 -3.99 -12.00 -18.23
C ILE A 253 -3.78 -13.13 -17.21
N GLU A 254 -3.95 -12.85 -15.90
CA GLU A 254 -3.82 -13.86 -14.83
C GLU A 254 -4.81 -15.02 -15.03
N ARG A 255 -6.07 -14.71 -15.41
CA ARG A 255 -7.10 -15.71 -15.70
C ARG A 255 -6.68 -16.65 -16.83
N ARG A 256 -6.02 -16.14 -17.88
CA ARG A 256 -5.53 -16.93 -19.01
C ARG A 256 -4.19 -17.60 -18.73
N LYS A 257 -3.35 -16.97 -17.94
CA LYS A 257 -1.98 -17.42 -17.65
C LYS A 257 -1.74 -17.36 -16.14
N THR A 258 -2.16 -18.41 -15.47
CA THR A 258 -2.00 -18.54 -13.99
C THR A 258 -0.56 -18.32 -13.56
N GLY A 259 -0.37 -17.48 -12.55
CA GLY A 259 0.94 -17.09 -12.02
C GLY A 259 1.60 -15.94 -12.78
N PHE A 260 0.94 -15.35 -13.78
CA PHE A 260 1.46 -14.21 -14.51
C PHE A 260 1.84 -13.07 -13.57
N THR A 261 0.91 -12.63 -12.72
CA THR A 261 1.07 -11.44 -11.88
C THR A 261 2.28 -11.55 -10.97
N GLN A 262 2.44 -12.68 -10.27
CA GLN A 262 3.58 -12.90 -9.38
C GLN A 262 4.92 -12.99 -10.13
N ASN A 263 4.95 -13.73 -11.25
CA ASN A 263 6.17 -13.85 -12.04
C ASN A 263 6.56 -12.52 -12.67
N PHE A 264 5.58 -11.75 -13.13
CA PHE A 264 5.80 -10.43 -13.71
C PHE A 264 6.41 -9.45 -12.68
N VAL A 265 5.84 -9.35 -11.46
CA VAL A 265 6.39 -8.45 -10.44
C VAL A 265 7.78 -8.89 -9.96
N ARG A 266 8.07 -10.19 -9.89
CA ARG A 266 9.43 -10.70 -9.63
C ARG A 266 10.41 -10.31 -10.72
N GLY A 267 9.98 -10.40 -12.00
CA GLY A 267 10.78 -9.93 -13.15
C GLY A 267 11.08 -8.44 -13.06
N ILE A 268 10.07 -7.63 -12.72
CA ILE A 268 10.24 -6.18 -12.51
C ILE A 268 11.20 -5.90 -11.35
N ALA A 269 11.11 -6.62 -10.24
CA ALA A 269 12.01 -6.44 -9.10
C ALA A 269 13.46 -6.76 -9.48
N LYS A 270 13.67 -7.85 -10.22
CA LYS A 270 14.99 -8.24 -10.73
C LYS A 270 15.55 -7.18 -11.67
N LEU A 271 14.79 -6.76 -12.68
CA LEU A 271 15.18 -5.69 -13.60
C LEU A 271 15.56 -4.41 -12.84
N ALA A 272 14.74 -4.00 -11.87
CA ALA A 272 15.00 -2.82 -11.08
C ALA A 272 16.27 -2.92 -10.21
N SER A 273 16.66 -4.13 -9.79
CA SER A 273 17.92 -4.34 -9.06
C SER A 273 19.14 -4.29 -9.99
N GLU A 274 19.06 -4.90 -11.17
CA GLU A 274 20.14 -4.91 -12.17
C GLU A 274 20.46 -3.51 -12.67
N VAL A 275 19.46 -2.75 -13.11
CA VAL A 275 19.64 -1.35 -13.59
C VAL A 275 20.21 -0.45 -12.49
N SER A 276 19.80 -0.65 -11.23
CA SER A 276 20.29 0.19 -10.14
C SER A 276 21.74 -0.08 -9.75
N SER A 277 22.29 -1.24 -10.07
CA SER A 277 23.70 -1.54 -9.88
C SER A 277 24.59 -0.84 -10.92
N GLU A 278 24.05 -0.54 -12.10
CA GLU A 278 24.76 0.16 -13.16
C GLU A 278 24.71 1.69 -13.02
N GLU A 279 23.62 2.25 -12.43
CA GLU A 279 23.43 3.69 -12.27
C GLU A 279 24.09 4.31 -11.02
N THR A 280 24.96 3.61 -10.30
CA THR A 280 25.54 4.11 -9.03
C THR A 280 26.48 5.29 -9.17
N VAL A 281 26.74 5.86 -10.35
CA VAL A 281 27.79 6.90 -10.55
C VAL A 281 27.32 8.21 -11.18
N GLY A 282 26.07 8.39 -11.57
CA GLY A 282 25.74 9.66 -12.19
C GLY A 282 24.27 10.00 -12.27
N GLU A 283 23.80 11.01 -11.59
CA GLU A 283 22.48 11.66 -11.67
C GLU A 283 21.43 11.29 -10.59
N ARG A 284 21.83 11.16 -9.33
CA ARG A 284 20.90 11.53 -8.26
C ARG A 284 20.89 13.05 -8.19
N GLY A 285 19.85 13.68 -8.78
CA GLY A 285 19.68 15.12 -8.70
C GLY A 285 19.85 15.59 -7.26
N VAL A 286 20.59 16.65 -7.04
CA VAL A 286 20.84 17.24 -5.72
C VAL A 286 19.48 17.53 -5.11
N CYS A 287 19.08 16.72 -4.11
CA CYS A 287 17.88 17.00 -3.33
C CYS A 287 18.23 18.07 -2.30
N GLY A 288 17.63 19.24 -2.45
CA GLY A 288 17.65 20.29 -1.43
C GLY A 288 16.56 20.09 -0.39
N VAL A 289 16.35 21.08 0.44
CA VAL A 289 15.24 21.17 1.39
C VAL A 289 14.23 22.21 0.91
N CYS A 290 12.96 21.95 1.17
CA CYS A 290 11.90 22.89 0.85
C CYS A 290 12.02 24.15 1.70
N SER A 291 12.09 25.35 1.07
CA SER A 291 12.16 26.65 1.75
C SER A 291 10.96 26.94 2.67
N VAL A 292 9.84 26.22 2.51
CA VAL A 292 8.61 26.42 3.29
C VAL A 292 8.50 25.48 4.49
N CYS A 293 8.85 24.20 4.34
CA CYS A 293 8.60 23.20 5.38
C CYS A 293 9.82 22.38 5.82
N GLY A 294 10.99 22.60 5.22
CA GLY A 294 12.22 21.90 5.54
C GLY A 294 12.30 20.43 5.11
N GLU A 295 11.24 19.87 4.48
CA GLU A 295 11.28 18.49 3.97
C GLU A 295 12.09 18.42 2.67
N VAL A 296 12.66 17.23 2.40
CA VAL A 296 13.42 16.98 1.17
C VAL A 296 12.61 17.32 -0.09
N SER A 297 13.24 18.00 -1.01
CA SER A 297 12.61 18.43 -2.26
C SER A 297 13.63 18.53 -3.39
N SER A 298 13.19 18.16 -4.60
CA SER A 298 13.94 18.40 -5.85
C SER A 298 13.74 19.81 -6.41
N SER A 299 13.03 20.68 -5.71
CA SER A 299 12.79 22.09 -6.09
C SER A 299 12.68 22.93 -4.83
N ASP A 300 12.88 24.26 -4.97
CA ASP A 300 12.81 25.22 -3.85
C ASP A 300 11.61 25.02 -2.94
N VAL A 301 10.42 24.82 -3.50
CA VAL A 301 9.19 24.50 -2.75
C VAL A 301 8.70 23.11 -3.13
N CYS A 302 8.49 22.24 -2.14
CA CYS A 302 8.07 20.85 -2.39
C CYS A 302 6.64 20.73 -2.97
N ALA A 303 6.34 19.57 -3.54
CA ALA A 303 5.03 19.31 -4.16
C ALA A 303 3.85 19.47 -3.19
N PHE A 304 4.03 19.12 -1.91
CA PHE A 304 3.01 19.29 -0.89
C PHE A 304 2.76 20.76 -0.56
N CYS A 305 3.78 21.57 -0.36
CA CYS A 305 3.63 23.01 -0.10
C CYS A 305 3.01 23.75 -1.30
N LYS A 306 3.41 23.39 -2.53
CA LYS A 306 2.78 23.90 -3.76
C LYS A 306 1.29 23.52 -3.84
N LEU A 307 0.94 22.27 -3.48
CA LEU A 307 -0.43 21.78 -3.42
C LEU A 307 -1.25 22.57 -2.40
N ARG A 308 -0.76 22.66 -1.16
CA ARG A 308 -1.38 23.42 -0.07
C ARG A 308 -1.65 24.86 -0.46
N ALA A 309 -0.63 25.58 -0.95
CA ALA A 309 -0.74 26.97 -1.37
C ALA A 309 -1.80 27.16 -2.47
N ARG A 310 -1.89 26.22 -3.42
CA ARG A 310 -2.90 26.26 -4.49
C ARG A 310 -4.31 26.07 -3.94
N ILE A 311 -4.53 25.06 -3.10
CA ILE A 311 -5.86 24.76 -2.56
C ILE A 311 -6.36 25.91 -1.69
N VAL A 312 -5.52 26.42 -0.77
CA VAL A 312 -5.87 27.53 0.11
C VAL A 312 -6.19 28.81 -0.67
N ARG A 313 -5.44 29.09 -1.73
CA ARG A 313 -5.72 30.23 -2.63
C ARG A 313 -7.04 30.06 -3.38
N ASP A 314 -7.30 28.87 -3.93
CA ASP A 314 -8.53 28.57 -4.69
C ASP A 314 -9.78 28.62 -3.77
N ALA A 315 -9.64 28.37 -2.45
CA ALA A 315 -10.68 28.46 -1.44
C ALA A 315 -10.97 29.90 -0.93
N GLY A 316 -10.39 30.92 -1.54
CA GLY A 316 -10.70 32.33 -1.20
C GLY A 316 -9.86 32.95 -0.08
N GLY A 317 -8.64 32.58 0.01
CA GLY A 317 -7.41 33.18 0.60
C GLY A 317 -7.39 34.26 1.66
N LYS A 318 -8.34 34.38 2.58
CA LYS A 318 -8.20 35.30 3.74
C LYS A 318 -7.46 34.71 4.96
N MET A 319 -7.15 33.41 4.97
CA MET A 319 -6.60 32.69 6.14
C MET A 319 -5.07 32.46 6.08
N TRP A 320 -4.40 32.88 5.03
CA TRP A 320 -2.99 32.56 4.79
C TRP A 320 -2.00 33.21 5.74
N ARG A 321 -2.32 34.39 6.27
CA ARG A 321 -1.39 35.20 7.11
C ARG A 321 -1.31 34.79 8.59
N ARG A 322 -2.17 33.84 9.04
CA ARG A 322 -2.23 33.45 10.47
C ARG A 322 -1.59 32.12 10.85
N MET A 323 -1.05 31.34 9.87
CA MET A 323 -0.57 29.98 10.10
C MET A 323 0.87 29.72 9.60
N MET A 324 1.70 30.74 9.57
CA MET A 324 3.15 30.53 9.51
C MET A 324 3.70 30.59 10.93
N PRO A 325 4.48 29.55 11.38
CA PRO A 325 5.30 29.69 12.56
C PRO A 325 6.43 30.67 12.34
#